data_5452a8d12670a9c05a7189089d31feaf
#
_entry.id   5452a8d12670a9c05a7189089d31feaf
#
_cell.length_a   1.000
_cell.length_b   1.000
_cell.length_c   1.000
_cell.angle_alpha   90.00
_cell.angle_beta   90.00
_cell.angle_gamma   90.00
#
_symmetry.space_group_name_H-M   'P 1'
#
loop_
_entity.id
_entity.type
_entity.pdbx_description
1 polymer ?
#
loop_
_entity_poly.entity_id
_entity_poly.type
_entity_poly.pdbx_seq_one_letter_code
_entity_poly.pdbx_strand_id
1 'polypeptide(L)'
;FGINSPDIHASMSLCLGPCEVSVSEMVSAYTVFANHGIRTAPMFVSRIEDNEGNTIATFQPRMNEVISADNAMKMLTMLMGVVDNGTAGRLRYRYNLEGQIGAKTGTTNNNSDGWFIGFTPQLVSGCWVGGEERDIHFDSMSMGQGATMALPIWAIFMKKVYADPSLGISPAIKFDLPEDYDPCSRKAAEQDDFEEVGGGSIDEVFE
;
A
#
# COMPACT_ATOMS: atom_id res chain seq x y z
N PHE A 1 1.57 -10.74 3.25
CA PHE A 1 0.89 -9.45 3.15
C PHE A 1 -0.55 -9.49 3.64
N GLY A 2 -1.15 -10.68 3.85
CA GLY A 2 -2.51 -10.87 4.38
C GLY A 2 -3.62 -10.61 3.38
N ILE A 3 -3.36 -10.75 2.12
CA ILE A 3 -4.35 -10.80 1.06
C ILE A 3 -4.74 -12.28 0.90
N ASN A 4 -6.01 -12.58 1.12
CA ASN A 4 -6.55 -13.95 1.15
C ASN A 4 -7.63 -14.16 0.08
N SER A 5 -7.60 -13.37 -0.99
CA SER A 5 -8.55 -13.52 -2.08
C SER A 5 -8.45 -14.91 -2.71
N PRO A 6 -9.58 -15.60 -2.95
CA PRO A 6 -9.61 -16.89 -3.64
C PRO A 6 -9.17 -16.78 -5.11
N ASP A 7 -9.14 -15.56 -5.66
CA ASP A 7 -8.76 -15.28 -7.05
C ASP A 7 -7.25 -15.15 -7.27
N ILE A 8 -6.46 -15.29 -6.20
CA ILE A 8 -5.01 -15.31 -6.33
C ILE A 8 -4.53 -16.67 -6.77
N HIS A 9 -4.11 -16.75 -8.01
CA HIS A 9 -3.53 -17.96 -8.60
C HIS A 9 -2.08 -17.73 -8.97
N ALA A 10 -1.25 -18.76 -8.81
CA ALA A 10 0.14 -18.74 -9.26
C ALA A 10 0.18 -18.63 -10.79
N SER A 11 0.53 -17.46 -11.29
CA SER A 11 0.66 -17.18 -12.73
C SER A 11 1.74 -16.12 -12.96
N MET A 12 2.36 -16.14 -14.15
CA MET A 12 3.37 -15.13 -14.50
C MET A 12 2.81 -13.70 -14.47
N SER A 13 1.51 -13.53 -14.73
CA SER A 13 0.83 -12.24 -14.71
C SER A 13 0.52 -11.72 -13.28
N LEU A 14 0.71 -12.54 -12.25
CA LEU A 14 0.41 -12.14 -10.87
C LEU A 14 1.14 -10.87 -10.44
N CYS A 15 2.35 -10.64 -10.96
CA CYS A 15 3.11 -9.42 -10.71
C CYS A 15 2.44 -8.14 -11.26
N LEU A 16 1.47 -8.27 -12.17
CA LEU A 16 0.66 -7.17 -12.69
C LEU A 16 -0.65 -6.98 -11.90
N GLY A 17 -0.93 -7.87 -10.93
CA GLY A 17 -2.07 -7.78 -10.04
C GLY A 17 -3.43 -8.10 -10.65
N PRO A 18 -3.60 -9.14 -11.52
CA PRO A 18 -4.89 -9.49 -12.10
C PRO A 18 -5.73 -10.34 -11.12
N CYS A 19 -5.94 -9.86 -9.93
CA CYS A 19 -6.74 -10.53 -8.91
C CYS A 19 -7.68 -9.55 -8.24
N GLU A 20 -8.83 -10.03 -7.81
CA GLU A 20 -9.79 -9.25 -7.07
C GLU A 20 -9.42 -9.23 -5.58
N VAL A 21 -9.35 -8.01 -5.03
CA VAL A 21 -8.96 -7.77 -3.65
C VAL A 21 -9.81 -6.66 -3.04
N SER A 22 -10.05 -6.71 -1.76
CA SER A 22 -10.76 -5.64 -1.06
C SER A 22 -9.83 -4.45 -0.77
N VAL A 23 -10.43 -3.26 -0.63
CA VAL A 23 -9.69 -2.06 -0.18
C VAL A 23 -9.05 -2.29 1.19
N SER A 24 -9.75 -2.98 2.09
CA SER A 24 -9.27 -3.32 3.43
C SER A 24 -8.00 -4.19 3.40
N GLU A 25 -7.96 -5.21 2.53
CA GLU A 25 -6.78 -6.06 2.36
C GLU A 25 -5.59 -5.26 1.82
N MET A 26 -5.83 -4.42 0.79
CA MET A 26 -4.78 -3.59 0.20
C MET A 26 -4.23 -2.56 1.19
N VAL A 27 -5.08 -1.86 1.92
CA VAL A 27 -4.64 -0.91 2.95
C VAL A 27 -3.81 -1.62 4.01
N SER A 28 -4.27 -2.80 4.49
CA SER A 28 -3.52 -3.61 5.44
C SER A 28 -2.17 -4.08 4.89
N ALA A 29 -2.12 -4.51 3.62
CA ALA A 29 -0.88 -4.93 2.97
C ALA A 29 0.13 -3.77 2.85
N TYR A 30 -0.34 -2.55 2.57
CA TYR A 30 0.53 -1.38 2.45
C TYR A 30 1.06 -0.85 3.79
N THR A 31 0.48 -1.25 4.93
CA THR A 31 1.08 -0.93 6.24
C THR A 31 2.48 -1.49 6.39
N VAL A 32 2.81 -2.57 5.68
CA VAL A 32 4.15 -3.19 5.65
C VAL A 32 5.22 -2.18 5.25
N PHE A 33 4.95 -1.34 4.24
CA PHE A 33 5.92 -0.37 3.73
C PHE A 33 6.02 0.89 4.60
N ALA A 34 4.92 1.26 5.26
CA ALA A 34 4.91 2.39 6.19
C ALA A 34 5.47 2.03 7.57
N ASN A 35 5.53 0.75 7.92
CA ASN A 35 5.84 0.25 9.25
C ASN A 35 6.99 -0.79 9.25
N HIS A 36 8.09 -0.47 8.56
CA HIS A 36 9.35 -1.23 8.58
C HIS A 36 9.21 -2.74 8.34
N GLY A 37 8.31 -3.15 7.47
CA GLY A 37 8.09 -4.56 7.15
C GLY A 37 7.01 -5.25 7.97
N ILE A 38 6.40 -4.53 8.92
CA ILE A 38 5.38 -5.06 9.82
C ILE A 38 3.99 -4.73 9.29
N ARG A 39 3.21 -5.77 9.03
CA ARG A 39 1.80 -5.65 8.66
C ARG A 39 0.93 -5.42 9.88
N THR A 40 -0.04 -4.52 9.77
CA THR A 40 -1.12 -4.35 10.73
C THR A 40 -2.42 -4.93 10.14
N ALA A 41 -3.00 -5.91 10.82
CA ALA A 41 -4.27 -6.50 10.40
C ALA A 41 -5.44 -5.53 10.64
N PRO A 42 -6.46 -5.52 9.76
CA PRO A 42 -7.65 -4.69 9.97
C PRO A 42 -8.32 -5.03 11.31
N MET A 43 -8.75 -4.00 12.04
CA MET A 43 -9.47 -4.13 13.28
C MET A 43 -10.66 -3.16 13.28
N PHE A 44 -11.85 -3.68 13.49
CA PHE A 44 -13.09 -2.90 13.43
C PHE A 44 -13.67 -2.59 14.81
N VAL A 45 -13.26 -3.34 15.83
CA VAL A 45 -13.71 -3.16 17.21
C VAL A 45 -12.49 -3.05 18.10
N SER A 46 -12.29 -1.90 18.71
CA SER A 46 -11.19 -1.64 19.66
C SER A 46 -11.59 -1.92 21.10
N ARG A 47 -12.86 -1.67 21.44
CA ARG A 47 -13.37 -1.79 22.81
C ARG A 47 -14.87 -2.09 22.82
N ILE A 48 -15.30 -2.86 23.80
CA ILE A 48 -16.70 -3.10 24.13
C ILE A 48 -16.94 -2.57 25.54
N GLU A 49 -17.99 -1.76 25.69
CA GLU A 49 -18.40 -1.19 26.96
C GLU A 49 -19.85 -1.58 27.27
N ASP A 50 -20.20 -1.62 28.55
CA ASP A 50 -21.59 -1.75 28.98
C ASP A 50 -22.31 -0.39 28.89
N ASN A 51 -23.60 -0.37 29.25
CA ASN A 51 -24.42 0.85 29.25
C ASN A 51 -24.05 1.83 30.37
N GLU A 52 -23.20 1.45 31.31
CA GLU A 52 -22.67 2.27 32.39
C GLU A 52 -21.28 2.87 32.04
N GLY A 53 -20.69 2.47 30.89
CA GLY A 53 -19.39 2.92 30.42
C GLY A 53 -18.22 2.09 30.94
N ASN A 54 -18.49 0.94 31.61
CA ASN A 54 -17.41 0.07 32.04
C ASN A 54 -16.90 -0.76 30.87
N THR A 55 -15.58 -0.88 30.76
CA THR A 55 -14.95 -1.67 29.68
C THR A 55 -15.12 -3.16 29.95
N ILE A 56 -15.83 -3.86 29.06
CA ILE A 56 -16.01 -5.31 29.08
C ILE A 56 -14.83 -6.02 28.43
N ALA A 57 -14.38 -5.51 27.27
CA ALA A 57 -13.26 -6.08 26.52
C ALA A 57 -12.50 -5.01 25.74
N THR A 58 -11.19 -5.21 25.57
CA THR A 58 -10.31 -4.38 24.74
C THR A 58 -9.56 -5.27 23.77
N PHE A 59 -9.45 -4.82 22.53
CA PHE A 59 -8.75 -5.53 21.47
C PHE A 59 -7.54 -4.71 20.99
N GLN A 60 -6.51 -5.41 20.56
CA GLN A 60 -5.33 -4.82 19.93
C GLN A 60 -5.18 -5.35 18.50
N PRO A 61 -4.73 -4.54 17.55
CA PRO A 61 -4.48 -5.02 16.19
C PRO A 61 -3.42 -6.11 16.19
N ARG A 62 -3.63 -7.14 15.38
CA ARG A 62 -2.62 -8.17 15.15
C ARG A 62 -1.55 -7.61 14.22
N MET A 63 -0.30 -7.75 14.63
CA MET A 63 0.85 -7.30 13.85
C MET A 63 1.77 -8.49 13.58
N ASN A 64 2.32 -8.56 12.39
CA ASN A 64 3.29 -9.59 12.00
C ASN A 64 4.32 -9.02 11.01
N GLU A 65 5.55 -9.42 11.15
CA GLU A 65 6.61 -9.13 10.18
C GLU A 65 6.33 -9.94 8.89
N VAL A 66 6.46 -9.28 7.74
CA VAL A 66 6.20 -9.84 6.41
C VAL A 66 7.45 -9.84 5.56
N ILE A 67 8.22 -8.75 5.63
CA ILE A 67 9.49 -8.57 4.95
C ILE A 67 10.46 -7.88 5.90
N SER A 68 11.76 -7.97 5.63
CA SER A 68 12.76 -7.26 6.42
C SER A 68 12.59 -5.74 6.32
N ALA A 69 12.99 -5.02 7.36
CA ALA A 69 12.96 -3.56 7.39
C ALA A 69 13.72 -2.94 6.20
N ASP A 70 14.86 -3.52 5.81
CA ASP A 70 15.66 -3.04 4.66
C ASP A 70 14.87 -3.15 3.35
N ASN A 71 14.19 -4.28 3.10
CA ASN A 71 13.34 -4.43 1.93
C ASN A 71 12.12 -3.50 1.95
N ALA A 72 11.54 -3.27 3.12
CA ALA A 72 10.45 -2.31 3.29
C ALA A 72 10.91 -0.88 2.99
N MET A 73 12.09 -0.47 3.45
CA MET A 73 12.68 0.85 3.17
C MET A 73 13.00 1.04 1.68
N LYS A 74 13.53 0.01 1.00
CA LYS A 74 13.74 0.03 -0.45
C LYS A 74 12.43 0.26 -1.20
N MET A 75 11.40 -0.48 -0.85
CA MET A 75 10.07 -0.32 -1.45
C MET A 75 9.46 1.04 -1.12
N LEU A 76 9.57 1.52 0.12
CA LEU A 76 9.12 2.84 0.54
C LEU A 76 9.73 3.94 -0.35
N THR A 77 11.04 3.89 -0.59
CA THR A 77 11.73 4.88 -1.43
C THR A 77 11.19 4.87 -2.87
N MET A 78 10.93 3.68 -3.44
CA MET A 78 10.31 3.57 -4.76
C MET A 78 8.88 4.13 -4.77
N LEU A 79 8.10 3.87 -3.72
CA LEU A 79 6.72 4.36 -3.60
C LEU A 79 6.65 5.88 -3.37
N MET A 80 7.65 6.48 -2.72
CA MET A 80 7.79 7.93 -2.64
C MET A 80 8.11 8.52 -4.02
N GLY A 81 8.95 7.87 -4.82
CA GLY A 81 9.25 8.26 -6.19
C GLY A 81 8.02 8.32 -7.10
N VAL A 82 6.96 7.52 -6.83
CA VAL A 82 5.67 7.60 -7.54
C VAL A 82 5.00 8.97 -7.36
N VAL A 83 5.18 9.59 -6.19
CA VAL A 83 4.60 10.91 -5.86
C VAL A 83 5.49 12.04 -6.39
N ASP A 84 6.80 11.90 -6.25
CA ASP A 84 7.71 13.00 -6.55
C ASP A 84 8.03 13.09 -8.04
N ASN A 85 8.10 11.94 -8.74
CA ASN A 85 8.50 11.88 -10.16
C ASN A 85 7.60 10.97 -11.02
N GLY A 86 6.49 10.45 -10.47
CA GLY A 86 5.69 9.41 -11.12
C GLY A 86 4.22 9.77 -11.31
N THR A 87 3.41 8.72 -11.41
CA THR A 87 1.97 8.81 -11.76
C THR A 87 1.12 9.55 -10.73
N ALA A 88 1.60 9.70 -9.49
CA ALA A 88 0.93 10.44 -8.43
C ALA A 88 1.44 11.89 -8.25
N GLY A 89 2.28 12.41 -9.16
CA GLY A 89 2.83 13.77 -9.09
C GLY A 89 1.76 14.87 -8.96
N ARG A 90 0.53 14.59 -9.41
CA ARG A 90 -0.61 15.51 -9.23
C ARG A 90 -0.86 15.88 -7.77
N LEU A 91 -0.49 15.05 -6.80
CA LEU A 91 -0.58 15.38 -5.38
C LEU A 91 0.20 16.65 -5.06
N ARG A 92 1.36 16.84 -5.69
CA ARG A 92 2.21 18.03 -5.53
C ARG A 92 1.63 19.24 -6.26
N TYR A 93 1.61 19.19 -7.60
CA TYR A 93 1.34 20.38 -8.42
C TYR A 93 -0.14 20.78 -8.50
N ARG A 94 -1.09 19.84 -8.32
CA ARG A 94 -2.54 20.15 -8.40
C ARG A 94 -3.19 20.28 -7.02
N TYR A 95 -2.77 19.46 -6.06
CA TYR A 95 -3.40 19.42 -4.74
C TYR A 95 -2.56 20.11 -3.66
N ASN A 96 -1.31 20.50 -3.96
CA ASN A 96 -0.39 21.17 -3.02
C ASN A 96 -0.24 20.36 -1.71
N LEU A 97 -0.19 19.04 -1.81
CA LEU A 97 0.08 18.18 -0.67
C LEU A 97 1.59 18.11 -0.42
N GLU A 98 1.99 18.50 0.77
CA GLU A 98 3.37 18.51 1.23
C GLU A 98 3.69 17.26 2.07
N GLY A 99 4.95 17.17 2.53
CA GLY A 99 5.44 16.08 3.36
C GLY A 99 5.84 14.83 2.57
N GLN A 100 6.33 13.83 3.29
CA GLN A 100 6.69 12.56 2.70
C GLN A 100 5.45 11.69 2.50
N ILE A 101 5.21 11.28 1.27
CA ILE A 101 4.06 10.47 0.86
C ILE A 101 4.57 9.36 -0.04
N GLY A 102 4.29 8.10 0.34
CA GLY A 102 4.42 6.96 -0.55
C GLY A 102 3.07 6.66 -1.20
N ALA A 103 3.05 6.28 -2.47
CA ALA A 103 1.79 5.97 -3.15
C ALA A 103 1.95 4.98 -4.31
N LYS A 104 0.80 4.41 -4.72
CA LYS A 104 0.67 3.61 -5.95
C LYS A 104 -0.70 3.82 -6.58
N THR A 105 -0.69 4.01 -7.89
CA THR A 105 -1.90 4.00 -8.73
C THR A 105 -2.14 2.60 -9.29
N GLY A 106 -3.40 2.22 -9.45
CA GLY A 106 -3.81 1.05 -10.22
C GLY A 106 -4.86 1.44 -11.26
N THR A 107 -4.81 0.78 -12.41
CA THR A 107 -5.78 0.96 -13.48
C THR A 107 -5.98 -0.39 -14.14
N THR A 108 -7.22 -0.85 -14.24
CA THR A 108 -7.54 -2.08 -14.95
C THR A 108 -7.59 -1.85 -16.46
N ASN A 109 -7.50 -2.94 -17.20
CA ASN A 109 -7.76 -2.92 -18.64
C ASN A 109 -9.15 -2.36 -18.90
N ASN A 110 -9.33 -1.67 -20.02
CA ASN A 110 -10.56 -0.98 -20.42
C ASN A 110 -11.03 0.14 -19.46
N ASN A 111 -10.21 0.58 -18.53
CA ASN A 111 -10.54 1.69 -17.62
C ASN A 111 -11.83 1.44 -16.80
N SER A 112 -12.11 0.21 -16.42
CA SER A 112 -13.32 -0.16 -15.67
C SER A 112 -13.20 0.19 -14.18
N ASP A 113 -11.99 0.17 -13.64
CA ASP A 113 -11.74 0.64 -12.28
C ASP A 113 -10.37 1.28 -12.10
N GLY A 114 -10.26 2.07 -11.06
CA GLY A 114 -9.04 2.75 -10.68
C GLY A 114 -8.77 2.68 -9.18
N TRP A 115 -7.52 2.40 -8.83
CA TRP A 115 -7.04 2.31 -7.47
C TRP A 115 -6.08 3.43 -7.14
N PHE A 116 -6.12 3.87 -5.91
CA PHE A 116 -5.08 4.69 -5.32
C PHE A 116 -4.86 4.28 -3.86
N ILE A 117 -3.65 3.85 -3.55
CA ILE A 117 -3.19 3.68 -2.17
C ILE A 117 -2.14 4.75 -1.93
N GLY A 118 -2.31 5.50 -0.86
CA GLY A 118 -1.36 6.49 -0.41
C GLY A 118 -1.13 6.41 1.08
N PHE A 119 0.08 6.72 1.51
CA PHE A 119 0.44 6.67 2.91
C PHE A 119 1.49 7.70 3.29
N THR A 120 1.43 8.11 4.53
CA THR A 120 2.37 8.97 5.22
C THR A 120 2.99 8.18 6.36
N PRO A 121 3.96 8.73 7.12
CA PRO A 121 4.47 8.06 8.31
C PRO A 121 3.41 7.70 9.36
N GLN A 122 2.25 8.36 9.33
CA GLN A 122 1.23 8.24 10.38
C GLN A 122 -0.09 7.62 9.91
N LEU A 123 -0.31 7.53 8.58
CA LEU A 123 -1.60 7.09 8.04
C LEU A 123 -1.43 6.35 6.72
N VAL A 124 -2.03 5.19 6.60
CA VAL A 124 -2.22 4.46 5.34
C VAL A 124 -3.70 4.50 4.97
N SER A 125 -4.01 4.87 3.75
CA SER A 125 -5.39 4.89 3.26
C SER A 125 -5.48 4.54 1.78
N GLY A 126 -6.63 4.03 1.37
CA GLY A 126 -6.87 3.57 0.01
C GLY A 126 -8.20 4.03 -0.53
N CYS A 127 -8.27 4.17 -1.84
CA CYS A 127 -9.49 4.48 -2.58
C CYS A 127 -9.58 3.61 -3.82
N TRP A 128 -10.74 3.03 -4.01
CA TRP A 128 -11.14 2.35 -5.24
C TRP A 128 -12.34 3.05 -5.86
N VAL A 129 -12.34 3.17 -7.18
CA VAL A 129 -13.44 3.71 -7.97
C VAL A 129 -13.69 2.76 -9.12
N GLY A 130 -14.91 2.28 -9.24
CA GLY A 130 -15.30 1.35 -10.30
C GLY A 130 -16.80 1.11 -10.31
N GLY A 131 -17.27 0.42 -11.32
CA GLY A 131 -18.63 -0.09 -11.42
C GLY A 131 -18.73 -1.50 -10.84
N GLU A 132 -19.96 -1.97 -10.59
CA GLU A 132 -20.23 -3.34 -10.15
C GLU A 132 -19.83 -4.37 -11.22
N GLU A 133 -20.03 -4.00 -12.48
CA GLU A 133 -19.67 -4.82 -13.63
C GLU A 133 -18.53 -4.18 -14.44
N ARG A 134 -17.63 -5.00 -14.99
CA ARG A 134 -16.49 -4.52 -15.78
C ARG A 134 -16.85 -3.88 -17.11
N ASP A 135 -18.08 -4.10 -17.59
CA ASP A 135 -18.64 -3.45 -18.77
C ASP A 135 -18.94 -1.97 -18.52
N ILE A 136 -18.98 -1.55 -17.24
CA ILE A 136 -19.09 -0.14 -16.85
C ILE A 136 -17.67 0.44 -16.83
N HIS A 137 -17.28 1.16 -17.87
CA HIS A 137 -15.93 1.68 -18.02
C HIS A 137 -15.92 3.07 -18.67
N PHE A 138 -14.79 3.75 -18.57
CA PHE A 138 -14.54 4.98 -19.32
C PHE A 138 -13.91 4.68 -20.66
N ASP A 139 -14.32 5.41 -21.70
CA ASP A 139 -13.81 5.24 -23.08
C ASP A 139 -12.35 5.68 -23.24
N SER A 140 -11.79 6.41 -22.28
CA SER A 140 -10.43 6.92 -22.40
C SER A 140 -9.62 6.78 -21.11
N MET A 141 -8.31 6.53 -21.26
CA MET A 141 -7.33 6.56 -20.16
C MET A 141 -7.32 7.90 -19.41
N SER A 142 -7.58 9.00 -20.11
CA SER A 142 -7.57 10.33 -19.48
C SER A 142 -8.65 10.50 -18.39
N MET A 143 -9.74 9.76 -18.49
CA MET A 143 -10.81 9.74 -17.47
C MET A 143 -10.72 8.53 -16.56
N GLY A 144 -10.40 7.35 -17.09
CA GLY A 144 -10.54 6.07 -16.41
C GLY A 144 -9.27 5.53 -15.72
N GLN A 145 -8.20 6.30 -15.60
CA GLN A 145 -7.03 5.85 -14.85
C GLN A 145 -7.13 6.18 -13.36
N GLY A 146 -6.52 5.36 -12.49
CA GLY A 146 -6.52 5.57 -11.04
C GLY A 146 -6.03 6.95 -10.61
N ALA A 147 -5.10 7.55 -11.35
CA ALA A 147 -4.63 8.91 -11.13
C ALA A 147 -5.68 10.01 -11.39
N THR A 148 -6.75 9.71 -12.13
CA THR A 148 -7.85 10.66 -12.41
C THR A 148 -9.13 10.33 -11.65
N MET A 149 -9.36 9.08 -11.30
CA MET A 149 -10.55 8.64 -10.57
C MET A 149 -10.32 8.60 -9.04
N ALA A 150 -9.40 7.79 -8.59
CA ALA A 150 -9.20 7.48 -7.16
C ALA A 150 -8.27 8.48 -6.44
N LEU A 151 -7.18 8.91 -7.09
CA LEU A 151 -6.22 9.86 -6.51
C LEU A 151 -6.88 11.18 -6.05
N PRO A 152 -7.81 11.81 -6.81
CA PRO A 152 -8.46 13.05 -6.37
C PRO A 152 -9.23 12.90 -5.06
N ILE A 153 -9.92 11.78 -4.87
CA ILE A 153 -10.67 11.48 -3.65
C ILE A 153 -9.71 11.39 -2.46
N TRP A 154 -8.63 10.61 -2.63
CA TRP A 154 -7.59 10.49 -1.62
C TRP A 154 -6.93 11.85 -1.30
N ALA A 155 -6.64 12.66 -2.32
CA ALA A 155 -6.02 13.96 -2.13
C ALA A 155 -6.90 14.93 -1.33
N ILE A 156 -8.21 14.96 -1.63
CA ILE A 156 -9.17 15.79 -0.88
C ILE A 156 -9.33 15.29 0.55
N PHE A 157 -9.35 13.99 0.76
CA PHE A 157 -9.36 13.38 2.09
C PHE A 157 -8.13 13.81 2.90
N MET A 158 -6.92 13.67 2.35
CA MET A 158 -5.69 14.04 3.04
C MET A 158 -5.58 15.54 3.34
N LYS A 159 -6.11 16.39 2.46
CA LYS A 159 -6.22 17.85 2.76
C LYS A 159 -7.06 18.12 4.01
N LYS A 160 -8.17 17.39 4.18
CA LYS A 160 -9.00 17.50 5.39
C LYS A 160 -8.28 16.96 6.61
N VAL A 161 -7.58 15.84 6.46
CA VAL A 161 -6.77 15.24 7.55
C VAL A 161 -5.70 16.22 8.03
N TYR A 162 -4.95 16.84 7.12
CA TYR A 162 -3.91 17.81 7.47
C TYR A 162 -4.47 19.14 8.00
N ALA A 163 -5.72 19.48 7.67
CA ALA A 163 -6.37 20.67 8.17
C ALA A 163 -6.97 20.49 9.58
N ASP A 164 -7.02 19.27 10.10
CA ASP A 164 -7.57 18.97 11.43
C ASP A 164 -6.45 18.62 12.42
N PRO A 165 -6.01 19.58 13.26
CA PRO A 165 -4.95 19.35 14.24
C PRO A 165 -5.31 18.31 15.32
N SER A 166 -6.60 18.04 15.53
CA SER A 166 -7.06 17.10 16.56
C SER A 166 -6.66 15.67 16.24
N LEU A 167 -6.39 15.37 14.96
CA LEU A 167 -5.94 14.04 14.50
C LEU A 167 -4.45 13.80 14.80
N GLY A 168 -3.67 14.84 15.08
CA GLY A 168 -2.23 14.72 15.32
C GLY A 168 -1.42 14.27 14.10
N ILE A 169 -2.00 14.32 12.89
CA ILE A 169 -1.35 13.93 11.64
C ILE A 169 -0.81 15.17 10.95
N SER A 170 0.49 15.19 10.66
CA SER A 170 1.18 16.37 10.15
C SER A 170 2.08 16.05 8.95
N PRO A 171 2.09 16.91 7.91
CA PRO A 171 3.04 16.77 6.80
C PRO A 171 4.50 16.97 7.20
N ALA A 172 4.78 17.52 8.38
CA ALA A 172 6.14 17.72 8.88
C ALA A 172 6.80 16.43 9.37
N ILE A 173 6.03 15.40 9.69
CA ILE A 173 6.56 14.10 10.14
C ILE A 173 7.15 13.35 8.95
N LYS A 174 8.34 12.81 9.15
CA LYS A 174 9.10 12.08 8.14
C LYS A 174 9.11 10.58 8.45
N PHE A 175 9.29 9.76 7.42
CA PHE A 175 9.60 8.35 7.60
C PHE A 175 10.95 8.20 8.28
N ASP A 176 11.07 7.17 9.12
CA ASP A 176 12.31 6.82 9.78
C ASP A 176 13.24 6.10 8.79
N LEU A 177 13.94 6.90 8.00
CA LEU A 177 14.97 6.45 7.05
C LEU A 177 16.31 6.99 7.53
N PRO A 178 17.41 6.19 7.45
CA PRO A 178 18.75 6.70 7.67
C PRO A 178 19.05 7.91 6.78
N GLU A 179 19.81 8.89 7.28
CA GLU A 179 20.12 10.13 6.52
C GLU A 179 20.81 9.83 5.18
N ASP A 180 21.69 8.83 5.16
CA ASP A 180 22.45 8.40 3.99
C ASP A 180 21.85 7.14 3.33
N TYR A 181 20.53 6.93 3.44
CA TYR A 181 19.92 5.73 2.89
C TYR A 181 19.96 5.73 1.37
N ASP A 182 20.76 4.80 0.81
CA ASP A 182 20.81 4.52 -0.63
C ASP A 182 20.07 3.19 -0.92
N PRO A 183 18.90 3.24 -1.57
CA PRO A 183 18.13 2.04 -1.90
C PRO A 183 18.85 1.13 -2.91
N CYS A 184 19.83 1.66 -3.64
CA CYS A 184 20.64 0.94 -4.61
C CYS A 184 21.91 0.33 -4.00
N SER A 185 22.27 0.72 -2.78
CA SER A 185 23.41 0.13 -2.09
C SER A 185 23.16 -1.35 -1.84
N ARG A 186 24.01 -2.21 -2.42
CA ARG A 186 24.09 -3.60 -1.99
C ARG A 186 24.87 -3.60 -0.67
N LYS A 187 24.20 -3.75 0.47
CA LYS A 187 24.88 -4.29 1.64
C LYS A 187 25.47 -5.61 1.17
N ALA A 188 26.79 -5.81 1.36
CA ALA A 188 27.40 -7.10 1.15
C ALA A 188 26.47 -8.12 1.84
N ALA A 189 25.98 -9.08 1.10
CA ALA A 189 25.15 -10.14 1.67
C ALA A 189 25.96 -10.68 2.85
N GLU A 190 25.46 -10.55 4.07
CA GLU A 190 25.81 -11.48 5.09
C GLU A 190 25.57 -12.83 4.43
N GLN A 191 26.61 -13.63 4.33
CA GLN A 191 26.52 -14.96 3.78
C GLN A 191 25.51 -15.71 4.66
N ASP A 192 24.24 -15.61 4.29
CA ASP A 192 23.30 -16.67 4.62
C ASP A 192 23.82 -17.88 3.87
N ASP A 193 24.38 -18.83 4.61
CA ASP A 193 24.66 -20.15 4.14
C ASP A 193 23.36 -20.77 3.61
N PHE A 194 23.01 -20.47 2.37
CA PHE A 194 22.13 -21.31 1.60
C PHE A 194 22.89 -22.60 1.37
N GLU A 195 22.68 -23.57 2.26
CA GLU A 195 22.97 -24.96 1.92
C GLU A 195 22.33 -25.23 0.56
N GLU A 196 23.14 -25.52 -0.44
CA GLU A 196 22.70 -26.01 -1.73
C GLU A 196 21.82 -27.25 -1.49
N VAL A 197 20.51 -27.02 -1.44
CA VAL A 197 19.54 -28.11 -1.56
C VAL A 197 19.67 -28.62 -3.00
N GLY A 198 20.19 -29.82 -3.11
CA GLY A 198 20.68 -30.50 -4.29
C GLY A 198 19.92 -30.24 -5.58
N GLY A 199 20.70 -30.03 -6.63
CA GLY A 199 20.26 -29.74 -7.99
C GLY A 199 19.24 -30.74 -8.52
N GLY A 200 18.00 -30.31 -8.56
CA GLY A 200 16.97 -30.85 -9.43
C GLY A 200 16.98 -30.03 -10.73
N SER A 201 17.12 -30.72 -11.85
CA SER A 201 17.07 -30.12 -13.18
C SER A 201 15.72 -29.43 -13.39
N ILE A 202 15.76 -28.21 -13.97
CA ILE A 202 14.57 -27.39 -14.29
C ILE A 202 13.63 -28.13 -15.30
N ASP A 203 14.06 -29.20 -15.90
CA ASP A 203 13.33 -29.96 -16.92
C ASP A 203 12.18 -30.82 -16.35
N GLU A 204 12.11 -31.04 -15.02
CA GLU A 204 11.06 -31.88 -14.39
C GLU A 204 9.82 -31.13 -13.92
N VAL A 205 9.71 -29.81 -14.16
CA VAL A 205 8.59 -28.99 -13.66
C VAL A 205 7.53 -28.74 -14.75
N PHE A 206 7.73 -29.23 -15.99
CA PHE A 206 6.84 -28.93 -17.12
C PHE A 206 6.36 -30.22 -17.86
N GLU A 207 6.07 -31.30 -17.15
CA GLU A 207 5.20 -32.35 -17.67
C GLU A 207 3.79 -32.34 -17.04
#